data_f9576219e7abdb0adb5ba2331f6fd884
#
_entry.id   f9576219e7abdb0adb5ba2331f6fd884
#
_cell.length_a   1.000
_cell.length_b   1.000
_cell.length_c   1.000
_cell.angle_alpha   90.00
_cell.angle_beta   90.00
_cell.angle_gamma   90.00
#
_symmetry.space_group_name_H-M   'P 1'
#
loop_
_entity.id
_entity.type
_entity.pdbx_description
1 polymer ?
#
loop_
_entity_poly.entity_id
_entity_poly.type
_entity_poly.pdbx_seq_one_letter_code
_entity_poly.pdbx_strand_id
1 'polypeptide(L)'
;MIPSFFALLSKAGIACAADTYKSIYRLHEKLPVAIAVNPASPVPWESIIKRYQEQLEPTPQAFFVNYANEFDLFLSTLETEESWKGLSEDESNIIFLGYGEDDIFPSVYNVYVQIDENGMMGLSEGEVRQVTLEEPVLIHMLGDFEYVSPLLFGRNERVRDFLCEGFRPVWNGYVERVAELVEGKSFEKDLVSRLRDYDCTDDICGRVDSATGKTYDDMTLGISTFSVEDLVSTVEAVVDANARFSHLMSGAPGRPGGTKEIAVITIPEGISWIKHSHEERRK
;
A
#
# COMPACT_ATOMS: atom_id res chain seq x y z
N MET A 1 -11.51 0.31 14.54
CA MET A 1 -10.26 0.86 13.96
C MET A 1 -9.71 -0.22 13.06
N ILE A 2 -9.53 0.06 11.80
CA ILE A 2 -8.92 -0.90 10.87
C ILE A 2 -7.42 -0.77 11.04
N PRO A 3 -6.72 -1.88 11.35
CA PRO A 3 -5.27 -1.87 11.48
C PRO A 3 -4.59 -1.44 10.18
N SER A 4 -3.47 -0.74 10.28
CA SER A 4 -2.75 -0.23 9.12
C SER A 4 -1.24 -0.51 9.20
N PHE A 5 -0.64 -0.74 8.04
CA PHE A 5 0.78 -0.90 7.84
C PHE A 5 1.26 0.00 6.69
N PHE A 6 2.37 0.67 6.89
CA PHE A 6 2.97 1.57 5.90
C PHE A 6 4.47 1.32 5.77
N ALA A 7 4.97 1.30 4.55
CA ALA A 7 6.40 1.15 4.26
C ALA A 7 6.88 2.16 3.23
N LEU A 8 8.07 2.70 3.48
CA LEU A 8 8.86 3.52 2.56
C LEU A 8 10.16 2.81 2.22
N LEU A 9 10.43 2.64 0.93
CA LEU A 9 11.66 2.08 0.41
C LEU A 9 12.39 3.17 -0.38
N SER A 10 13.67 3.33 -0.12
CA SER A 10 14.57 4.21 -0.88
C SER A 10 15.97 3.62 -0.94
N LYS A 11 16.88 4.28 -1.62
CA LYS A 11 18.31 3.89 -1.64
C LYS A 11 18.96 3.83 -0.25
N ALA A 12 18.42 4.53 0.76
CA ALA A 12 18.92 4.51 2.12
C ALA A 12 18.50 3.26 2.89
N GLY A 13 17.44 2.57 2.46
CA GLY A 13 16.90 1.39 3.11
C GLY A 13 15.38 1.33 3.06
N ILE A 14 14.83 0.49 3.93
CA ILE A 14 13.39 0.36 4.13
C ILE A 14 13.08 0.80 5.56
N ALA A 15 12.08 1.66 5.72
CA ALA A 15 11.45 1.90 7.00
C ALA A 15 9.97 1.49 6.89
N CYS A 16 9.48 0.73 7.86
CA CYS A 16 8.09 0.34 7.91
C CYS A 16 7.51 0.46 9.31
N ALA A 17 6.24 0.79 9.39
CA ALA A 17 5.51 0.99 10.64
C ALA A 17 4.12 0.39 10.57
N ALA A 18 3.62 -0.10 11.71
CA ALA A 18 2.27 -0.58 11.87
C ALA A 18 1.63 -0.03 13.16
N ASP A 19 0.34 0.22 13.14
CA ASP A 19 -0.42 0.70 14.29
C ASP A 19 -0.89 -0.42 15.23
N THR A 20 -0.62 -1.67 14.87
CA THR A 20 -0.91 -2.86 15.65
C THR A 20 0.34 -3.71 15.86
N TYR A 21 0.26 -4.62 16.82
CA TYR A 21 1.30 -5.62 17.04
C TYR A 21 1.21 -6.74 16.00
N LYS A 22 2.37 -7.30 15.64
CA LYS A 22 2.49 -8.52 14.87
C LYS A 22 1.96 -8.42 13.44
N SER A 23 2.30 -7.33 12.80
CA SER A 23 2.07 -7.14 11.35
C SER A 23 3.36 -7.28 10.55
N ILE A 24 4.51 -7.14 11.21
CA ILE A 24 5.82 -7.20 10.59
C ILE A 24 6.61 -8.35 11.21
N TYR A 25 7.08 -9.26 10.38
CA TYR A 25 7.83 -10.44 10.79
C TYR A 25 9.16 -10.49 10.06
N ARG A 26 10.25 -10.72 10.78
CA ARG A 26 11.53 -11.05 10.17
C ARG A 26 11.40 -12.43 9.50
N LEU A 27 11.85 -12.58 8.26
CA LEU A 27 11.82 -13.88 7.60
C LEU A 27 12.77 -14.88 8.30
N HIS A 28 14.01 -14.44 8.52
CA HIS A 28 15.02 -15.18 9.29
C HIS A 28 16.05 -14.20 9.87
N GLU A 29 16.71 -14.56 10.98
CA GLU A 29 17.66 -13.68 11.68
C GLU A 29 18.83 -13.21 10.81
N LYS A 30 19.25 -14.01 9.84
CA LYS A 30 20.39 -13.72 8.95
C LYS A 30 20.01 -13.11 7.62
N LEU A 31 18.72 -12.99 7.32
CA LEU A 31 18.25 -12.47 6.05
C LEU A 31 17.70 -11.02 6.21
N PRO A 32 18.08 -10.10 5.33
CA PRO A 32 17.54 -8.74 5.33
C PRO A 32 16.15 -8.70 4.65
N VAL A 33 15.25 -9.63 5.05
CA VAL A 33 13.92 -9.78 4.46
C VAL A 33 12.88 -9.91 5.56
N ALA A 34 11.84 -9.11 5.44
CA ALA A 34 10.65 -9.14 6.29
C ALA A 34 9.42 -9.57 5.50
N ILE A 35 8.45 -10.13 6.22
CA ILE A 35 7.09 -10.36 5.74
C ILE A 35 6.17 -9.40 6.50
N ALA A 36 5.40 -8.60 5.76
CA ALA A 36 4.31 -7.82 6.32
C ALA A 36 2.98 -8.43 5.91
N VAL A 37 2.05 -8.51 6.84
CA VAL A 37 0.72 -9.08 6.63
C VAL A 37 -0.35 -8.08 7.05
N ASN A 38 -1.53 -8.17 6.44
CA ASN A 38 -2.64 -7.36 6.91
C ASN A 38 -3.04 -7.79 8.33
N PRO A 39 -2.93 -6.89 9.31
CA PRO A 39 -3.24 -7.24 10.70
C PRO A 39 -4.73 -7.50 10.95
N ALA A 40 -5.62 -7.17 10.02
CA ALA A 40 -7.04 -7.50 10.07
C ALA A 40 -7.37 -8.90 9.54
N SER A 41 -6.39 -9.59 8.94
CA SER A 41 -6.58 -10.94 8.41
C SER A 41 -6.97 -11.93 9.53
N PRO A 42 -7.97 -12.80 9.31
CA PRO A 42 -8.33 -13.85 10.27
C PRO A 42 -7.30 -14.99 10.32
N VAL A 43 -6.35 -15.03 9.40
CA VAL A 43 -5.30 -16.06 9.34
C VAL A 43 -4.31 -15.83 10.48
N PRO A 44 -3.93 -16.86 11.25
CA PRO A 44 -3.02 -16.74 12.40
C PRO A 44 -1.56 -16.63 11.94
N TRP A 45 -1.23 -15.56 11.24
CA TRP A 45 0.07 -15.33 10.59
C TRP A 45 1.25 -15.49 11.51
N GLU A 46 1.15 -15.03 12.77
CA GLU A 46 2.23 -15.21 13.73
C GLU A 46 2.63 -16.68 13.92
N SER A 47 1.63 -17.55 14.09
CA SER A 47 1.87 -18.99 14.27
C SER A 47 2.44 -19.64 13.01
N ILE A 48 1.90 -19.24 11.85
CA ILE A 48 2.32 -19.76 10.54
C ILE A 48 3.77 -19.35 10.26
N ILE A 49 4.09 -18.08 10.40
CA ILE A 49 5.43 -17.55 10.11
C ILE A 49 6.46 -18.12 11.10
N LYS A 50 6.13 -18.28 12.39
CA LYS A 50 7.03 -18.93 13.35
C LYS A 50 7.33 -20.37 12.97
N ARG A 51 6.34 -21.16 12.58
CA ARG A 51 6.55 -22.54 12.09
C ARG A 51 7.43 -22.57 10.84
N TYR A 52 7.24 -21.63 9.93
CA TYR A 52 8.09 -21.50 8.74
C TYR A 52 9.54 -21.18 9.13
N GLN A 53 9.76 -20.22 10.02
CA GLN A 53 11.09 -19.84 10.50
C GLN A 53 11.86 -21.01 11.14
N GLU A 54 11.16 -21.92 11.83
CA GLU A 54 11.76 -23.12 12.43
C GLU A 54 12.24 -24.15 11.39
N GLN A 55 11.70 -24.11 10.17
CA GLN A 55 12.00 -25.03 9.08
C GLN A 55 12.94 -24.42 8.04
N LEU A 56 13.03 -23.09 8.00
CA LEU A 56 13.78 -22.35 6.99
C LEU A 56 15.28 -22.53 7.20
N GLU A 57 15.97 -23.05 6.17
CA GLU A 57 17.41 -22.92 6.07
C GLU A 57 17.75 -21.54 5.49
N PRO A 58 18.48 -20.69 6.24
CA PRO A 58 18.72 -19.30 5.83
C PRO A 58 19.75 -19.20 4.71
N THR A 59 19.35 -19.51 3.50
CA THR A 59 20.19 -19.36 2.32
C THR A 59 19.80 -18.06 1.61
N PRO A 60 20.72 -17.10 1.43
CA PRO A 60 20.46 -15.93 0.63
C PRO A 60 19.99 -16.30 -0.78
N GLN A 61 18.98 -15.62 -1.29
CA GLN A 61 18.40 -15.89 -2.59
C GLN A 61 18.87 -14.86 -3.60
N ALA A 62 19.39 -15.33 -4.74
CA ALA A 62 19.81 -14.44 -5.83
C ALA A 62 18.63 -13.66 -6.44
N PHE A 63 17.44 -14.26 -6.43
CA PHE A 63 16.20 -13.60 -6.86
C PHE A 63 15.27 -13.41 -5.67
N PHE A 64 14.86 -12.17 -5.43
CA PHE A 64 14.03 -11.80 -4.29
C PHE A 64 12.70 -12.60 -4.23
N VAL A 65 12.08 -12.88 -5.37
CA VAL A 65 10.85 -13.67 -5.48
C VAL A 65 11.00 -15.12 -4.94
N ASN A 66 12.21 -15.66 -4.88
CA ASN A 66 12.44 -17.01 -4.38
C ASN A 66 12.08 -17.15 -2.90
N TYR A 67 12.19 -16.08 -2.10
CA TYR A 67 11.71 -16.09 -0.70
C TYR A 67 10.22 -16.36 -0.62
N ALA A 68 9.43 -15.73 -1.51
CA ALA A 68 7.99 -15.97 -1.57
C ALA A 68 7.67 -17.37 -2.09
N ASN A 69 8.40 -17.88 -3.08
CA ASN A 69 8.21 -19.22 -3.60
C ASN A 69 8.48 -20.32 -2.52
N GLU A 70 9.50 -20.14 -1.70
CA GLU A 70 9.76 -21.06 -0.58
C GLU A 70 8.65 -21.00 0.46
N PHE A 71 8.14 -19.80 0.74
CA PHE A 71 7.02 -19.63 1.66
C PHE A 71 5.73 -20.22 1.09
N ASP A 72 5.48 -20.08 -0.21
CA ASP A 72 4.37 -20.71 -0.92
C ASP A 72 4.38 -22.23 -0.80
N LEU A 73 5.54 -22.85 -1.03
CA LEU A 73 5.71 -24.29 -0.82
C LEU A 73 5.41 -24.73 0.62
N PHE A 74 5.80 -23.92 1.60
CA PHE A 74 5.46 -24.19 2.98
C PHE A 74 3.95 -24.05 3.24
N LEU A 75 3.31 -22.98 2.73
CA LEU A 75 1.87 -22.77 2.89
C LEU A 75 1.05 -23.93 2.34
N SER A 76 1.47 -24.52 1.22
CA SER A 76 0.80 -25.67 0.61
C SER A 76 0.80 -26.93 1.49
N THR A 77 1.62 -26.97 2.55
CA THR A 77 1.66 -28.07 3.53
C THR A 77 0.70 -27.89 4.70
N LEU A 78 0.06 -26.72 4.81
CA LEU A 78 -0.81 -26.38 5.93
C LEU A 78 -2.24 -26.86 5.69
N GLU A 79 -2.87 -27.37 6.76
CA GLU A 79 -4.31 -27.57 6.78
C GLU A 79 -5.00 -26.22 6.95
N THR A 80 -5.96 -25.92 6.07
CA THR A 80 -6.71 -24.67 6.11
C THR A 80 -7.99 -24.83 6.92
N GLU A 81 -8.36 -23.79 7.63
CA GLU A 81 -9.66 -23.71 8.31
C GLU A 81 -10.75 -23.17 7.39
N GLU A 82 -11.98 -23.62 7.60
CA GLU A 82 -13.13 -23.13 6.84
C GLU A 82 -13.31 -21.60 6.94
N SER A 83 -12.92 -21.02 8.10
CA SER A 83 -12.96 -19.59 8.35
C SER A 83 -12.03 -18.75 7.45
N TRP A 84 -11.04 -19.38 6.79
CA TRP A 84 -10.12 -18.69 5.88
C TRP A 84 -10.60 -18.70 4.43
N LYS A 85 -11.65 -19.47 4.14
CA LYS A 85 -12.26 -19.46 2.82
C LYS A 85 -13.01 -18.15 2.61
N GLY A 86 -12.79 -17.51 1.47
CA GLY A 86 -13.46 -16.26 1.11
C GLY A 86 -12.82 -15.00 1.71
N LEU A 87 -11.51 -15.04 1.99
CA LEU A 87 -10.74 -13.83 2.30
C LEU A 87 -10.91 -12.78 1.19
N SER A 88 -11.12 -11.53 1.58
CA SER A 88 -11.04 -10.41 0.64
C SER A 88 -9.60 -10.21 0.16
N GLU A 89 -9.40 -9.52 -0.95
CA GLU A 89 -8.05 -9.19 -1.44
C GLU A 89 -7.24 -8.46 -0.37
N ASP A 90 -7.84 -7.51 0.34
CA ASP A 90 -7.17 -6.78 1.41
C ASP A 90 -6.74 -7.68 2.57
N GLU A 91 -7.61 -8.62 3.00
CA GLU A 91 -7.31 -9.54 4.09
C GLU A 91 -6.28 -10.60 3.72
N SER A 92 -6.16 -10.92 2.44
CA SER A 92 -5.25 -11.93 1.91
C SER A 92 -3.88 -11.39 1.50
N ASN A 93 -3.69 -10.07 1.52
CA ASN A 93 -2.47 -9.42 1.04
C ASN A 93 -1.27 -9.65 1.96
N ILE A 94 -0.17 -10.08 1.36
CA ILE A 94 1.15 -10.26 2.01
C ILE A 94 2.19 -9.50 1.21
N ILE A 95 3.09 -8.84 1.92
CA ILE A 95 4.21 -8.12 1.31
C ILE A 95 5.53 -8.69 1.83
N PHE A 96 6.41 -9.08 0.93
CA PHE A 96 7.81 -9.33 1.21
C PHE A 96 8.59 -8.05 0.99
N LEU A 97 9.45 -7.68 1.93
CA LEU A 97 10.25 -6.44 1.93
C LEU A 97 11.69 -6.80 2.24
N GLY A 98 12.65 -6.29 1.44
CA GLY A 98 14.05 -6.53 1.76
C GLY A 98 14.98 -6.49 0.57
N TYR A 99 16.03 -7.32 0.64
CA TYR A 99 17.09 -7.41 -0.35
C TYR A 99 17.36 -8.86 -0.73
N GLY A 100 17.56 -9.13 -2.01
CA GLY A 100 18.18 -10.36 -2.49
C GLY A 100 19.68 -10.38 -2.20
N GLU A 101 20.36 -11.49 -2.54
CA GLU A 101 21.77 -11.71 -2.23
C GLU A 101 22.71 -10.65 -2.82
N ASP A 102 22.44 -10.24 -4.07
CA ASP A 102 23.26 -9.28 -4.79
C ASP A 102 22.60 -7.89 -4.93
N ASP A 103 21.46 -7.70 -4.29
CA ASP A 103 20.71 -6.46 -4.41
C ASP A 103 21.38 -5.32 -3.64
N ILE A 104 21.61 -4.20 -4.33
CA ILE A 104 22.06 -2.95 -3.71
C ILE A 104 20.91 -2.01 -3.36
N PHE A 105 19.74 -2.23 -3.95
CA PHE A 105 18.52 -1.49 -3.68
C PHE A 105 17.43 -2.44 -3.15
N PRO A 106 16.56 -1.94 -2.25
CA PRO A 106 15.50 -2.74 -1.68
C PRO A 106 14.44 -3.08 -2.72
N SER A 107 13.85 -4.25 -2.51
CA SER A 107 12.73 -4.75 -3.29
C SER A 107 11.51 -4.96 -2.42
N VAL A 108 10.35 -4.92 -3.05
CA VAL A 108 9.06 -5.31 -2.49
C VAL A 108 8.38 -6.29 -3.44
N TYR A 109 7.77 -7.31 -2.87
CA TYR A 109 6.96 -8.26 -3.60
C TYR A 109 5.60 -8.38 -2.93
N ASN A 110 4.56 -7.95 -3.64
CA ASN A 110 3.19 -7.98 -3.17
C ASN A 110 2.49 -9.20 -3.74
N VAL A 111 1.90 -10.04 -2.88
CA VAL A 111 1.20 -11.27 -3.23
C VAL A 111 -0.07 -11.40 -2.43
N TYR A 112 -0.99 -12.24 -2.90
CA TYR A 112 -2.23 -12.54 -2.21
C TYR A 112 -2.27 -14.02 -1.86
N VAL A 113 -2.78 -14.33 -0.67
CA VAL A 113 -3.05 -15.71 -0.28
C VAL A 113 -4.31 -16.18 -1.00
N GLN A 114 -4.23 -17.34 -1.59
CA GLN A 114 -5.34 -18.01 -2.23
C GLN A 114 -5.55 -19.39 -1.59
N ILE A 115 -6.79 -19.81 -1.49
CA ILE A 115 -7.17 -21.15 -1.04
C ILE A 115 -7.90 -21.81 -2.19
N ASP A 116 -7.36 -22.91 -2.68
CA ASP A 116 -7.91 -23.65 -3.79
C ASP A 116 -9.18 -24.45 -3.39
N GLU A 117 -9.82 -25.10 -4.37
CA GLU A 117 -11.03 -25.91 -4.17
C GLU A 117 -10.80 -27.10 -3.22
N ASN A 118 -9.56 -27.57 -3.08
CA ASN A 118 -9.17 -28.67 -2.19
C ASN A 118 -8.82 -28.16 -0.78
N GLY A 119 -8.84 -26.86 -0.54
CA GLY A 119 -8.47 -26.24 0.70
C GLY A 119 -6.95 -26.12 0.88
N MET A 120 -6.18 -26.12 -0.22
CA MET A 120 -4.74 -25.86 -0.18
C MET A 120 -4.49 -24.36 -0.20
N MET A 121 -3.64 -23.90 0.71
CA MET A 121 -3.20 -22.50 0.76
C MET A 121 -1.97 -22.30 -0.13
N GLY A 122 -1.98 -21.23 -0.89
CA GLY A 122 -0.86 -20.83 -1.74
C GLY A 122 -0.81 -19.33 -1.95
N LEU A 123 0.23 -18.85 -2.62
CA LEU A 123 0.37 -17.45 -3.01
C LEU A 123 0.01 -17.27 -4.49
N SER A 124 -0.66 -16.18 -4.79
CA SER A 124 -0.85 -15.77 -6.19
C SER A 124 0.46 -15.31 -6.82
N GLU A 125 0.52 -15.28 -8.14
CA GLU A 125 1.55 -14.49 -8.81
C GLU A 125 1.41 -13.02 -8.39
N GLY A 126 2.54 -12.41 -8.04
CA GLY A 126 2.60 -11.03 -7.58
C GLY A 126 3.51 -10.19 -8.47
N GLU A 127 3.64 -8.93 -8.12
CA GLU A 127 4.53 -7.99 -8.77
C GLU A 127 5.74 -7.68 -7.88
N VAL A 128 6.94 -7.91 -8.39
CA VAL A 128 8.17 -7.43 -7.76
C VAL A 128 8.46 -6.03 -8.25
N ARG A 129 8.60 -5.09 -7.31
CA ARG A 129 9.11 -3.75 -7.58
C ARG A 129 10.38 -3.52 -6.80
N GLN A 130 11.36 -2.94 -7.44
CA GLN A 130 12.66 -2.60 -6.84
C GLN A 130 12.88 -1.09 -6.94
N VAL A 131 13.44 -0.50 -5.90
CA VAL A 131 13.96 0.86 -5.97
C VAL A 131 15.04 0.91 -7.05
N THR A 132 14.98 1.91 -7.91
CA THR A 132 15.93 2.13 -9.01
C THR A 132 16.38 3.59 -9.01
N LEU A 133 17.27 3.95 -9.93
CA LEU A 133 17.63 5.35 -10.16
C LEU A 133 16.48 6.15 -10.80
N GLU A 134 15.62 5.48 -11.56
CA GLU A 134 14.46 6.08 -12.24
C GLU A 134 13.25 6.12 -11.30
N GLU A 135 13.07 5.12 -10.46
CA GLU A 135 12.04 5.04 -9.40
C GLU A 135 12.73 4.97 -8.03
N PRO A 136 13.20 6.12 -7.50
CA PRO A 136 14.07 6.14 -6.32
C PRO A 136 13.34 5.91 -4.99
N VAL A 137 12.01 5.83 -5.02
CA VAL A 137 11.16 5.63 -3.84
C VAL A 137 9.99 4.73 -4.18
N LEU A 138 9.74 3.75 -3.33
CA LEU A 138 8.51 2.94 -3.37
C LEU A 138 7.74 3.14 -2.07
N ILE A 139 6.42 3.22 -2.20
CA ILE A 139 5.49 3.38 -1.08
C ILE A 139 4.51 2.23 -1.11
N HIS A 140 4.36 1.54 0.03
CA HIS A 140 3.41 0.45 0.20
C HIS A 140 2.55 0.63 1.44
N MET A 141 1.28 0.27 1.31
CA MET A 141 0.28 0.37 2.37
C MET A 141 -0.54 -0.91 2.43
N LEU A 142 -0.81 -1.40 3.63
CA LEU A 142 -1.81 -2.45 3.91
C LEU A 142 -2.84 -1.92 4.91
N GLY A 143 -4.11 -2.25 4.68
CA GLY A 143 -5.20 -1.74 5.49
C GLY A 143 -5.77 -0.43 4.97
N ASP A 144 -6.58 0.23 5.80
CA ASP A 144 -7.32 1.43 5.40
C ASP A 144 -6.49 2.69 5.62
N PHE A 145 -6.08 3.32 4.52
CA PHE A 145 -5.38 4.61 4.47
C PHE A 145 -6.23 5.72 3.83
N GLU A 146 -7.55 5.55 3.77
CA GLU A 146 -8.46 6.50 3.12
C GLU A 146 -8.24 7.95 3.56
N TYR A 147 -7.92 8.17 4.82
CA TYR A 147 -7.78 9.52 5.38
C TYR A 147 -6.40 10.14 5.17
N VAL A 148 -5.36 9.34 5.02
CA VAL A 148 -3.98 9.82 4.90
C VAL A 148 -3.48 9.76 3.45
N SER A 149 -3.99 8.85 2.65
CA SER A 149 -3.66 8.75 1.23
C SER A 149 -3.78 10.09 0.47
N PRO A 150 -4.82 10.92 0.67
CA PRO A 150 -4.89 12.22 0.04
C PRO A 150 -3.78 13.18 0.44
N LEU A 151 -3.27 13.06 1.67
CA LEU A 151 -2.16 13.90 2.15
C LEU A 151 -0.83 13.47 1.54
N LEU A 152 -0.64 12.15 1.34
CA LEU A 152 0.56 11.59 0.76
C LEU A 152 0.63 11.78 -0.76
N PHE A 153 -0.46 11.52 -1.44
CA PHE A 153 -0.47 11.49 -2.91
C PHE A 153 -1.12 12.74 -3.53
N GLY A 154 -1.61 13.68 -2.71
CA GLY A 154 -2.37 14.82 -3.20
C GLY A 154 -3.68 14.42 -3.89
N ARG A 155 -4.10 13.16 -3.73
CA ARG A 155 -5.20 12.54 -4.47
C ARG A 155 -6.17 11.88 -3.50
N ASN A 156 -7.43 12.27 -3.58
CA ASN A 156 -8.55 11.55 -3.00
C ASN A 156 -9.41 11.00 -4.13
N GLU A 157 -9.46 9.70 -4.30
CA GLU A 157 -10.22 9.09 -5.40
C GLU A 157 -11.70 9.45 -5.36
N ARG A 158 -12.30 9.51 -4.19
CA ARG A 158 -13.69 9.96 -4.04
C ARG A 158 -13.88 11.41 -4.49
N VAL A 159 -12.92 12.29 -4.16
CA VAL A 159 -12.96 13.69 -4.63
C VAL A 159 -12.73 13.75 -6.13
N ARG A 160 -11.80 12.96 -6.66
CA ARG A 160 -11.57 12.82 -8.09
C ARG A 160 -12.83 12.38 -8.82
N ASP A 161 -13.43 11.29 -8.36
CA ASP A 161 -14.64 10.74 -8.98
C ASP A 161 -15.81 11.71 -8.85
N PHE A 162 -15.99 12.35 -7.69
CA PHE A 162 -16.96 13.41 -7.49
C PHE A 162 -16.76 14.59 -8.44
N LEU A 163 -15.52 15.03 -8.65
CA LEU A 163 -15.22 16.09 -9.61
C LEU A 163 -15.50 15.63 -11.05
N CYS A 164 -15.03 14.45 -11.42
CA CYS A 164 -15.22 13.91 -12.78
C CYS A 164 -16.70 13.68 -13.10
N GLU A 165 -17.44 13.06 -12.19
CA GLU A 165 -18.87 12.79 -12.37
C GLU A 165 -19.74 14.05 -12.20
N GLY A 166 -19.38 14.89 -11.23
CA GLY A 166 -20.13 16.12 -10.92
C GLY A 166 -20.06 17.18 -12.01
N PHE A 167 -19.00 17.17 -12.83
CA PHE A 167 -18.89 18.11 -13.94
C PHE A 167 -19.80 17.81 -15.12
N ARG A 168 -20.17 16.56 -15.36
CA ARG A 168 -21.05 16.18 -16.47
C ARG A 168 -22.41 16.91 -16.43
N PRO A 169 -23.15 16.93 -15.30
CA PRO A 169 -24.39 17.73 -15.21
C PRO A 169 -24.19 19.22 -15.40
N VAL A 170 -23.08 19.77 -14.87
CA VAL A 170 -22.74 21.19 -15.04
C VAL A 170 -22.46 21.51 -16.50
N TRP A 171 -21.68 20.68 -17.19
CA TRP A 171 -21.41 20.84 -18.61
C TRP A 171 -22.69 20.76 -19.43
N ASN A 172 -23.55 19.78 -19.21
CA ASN A 172 -24.84 19.67 -19.92
C ASN A 172 -25.72 20.89 -19.70
N GLY A 173 -25.79 21.38 -18.46
CA GLY A 173 -26.52 22.63 -18.16
C GLY A 173 -25.91 23.84 -18.88
N TYR A 174 -24.59 23.90 -19.03
CA TYR A 174 -23.94 24.97 -19.81
C TYR A 174 -24.26 24.85 -21.30
N VAL A 175 -24.22 23.65 -21.86
CA VAL A 175 -24.56 23.38 -23.28
C VAL A 175 -26.00 23.80 -23.59
N GLU A 176 -26.97 23.45 -22.73
CA GLU A 176 -28.37 23.86 -22.90
C GLU A 176 -28.51 25.38 -22.83
N ARG A 177 -27.76 26.04 -21.94
CA ARG A 177 -27.76 27.53 -21.88
C ARG A 177 -27.17 28.18 -23.15
N VAL A 178 -26.12 27.56 -23.71
CA VAL A 178 -25.58 28.01 -25.01
C VAL A 178 -26.60 27.80 -26.12
N ALA A 179 -27.31 26.67 -26.12
CA ALA A 179 -28.37 26.39 -27.10
C ALA A 179 -29.45 27.47 -27.08
N GLU A 180 -29.94 27.86 -25.89
CA GLU A 180 -30.90 28.95 -25.74
C GLU A 180 -30.37 30.29 -26.29
N LEU A 181 -29.07 30.60 -26.08
CA LEU A 181 -28.46 31.87 -26.52
C LEU A 181 -28.21 31.97 -28.03
N VAL A 182 -28.09 30.83 -28.72
CA VAL A 182 -27.83 30.78 -30.16
C VAL A 182 -29.05 30.38 -30.96
N GLU A 183 -30.20 30.20 -30.33
CA GLU A 183 -31.45 29.86 -30.97
C GLU A 183 -31.78 30.82 -32.14
N GLY A 184 -32.18 30.27 -33.30
CA GLY A 184 -32.47 31.01 -34.51
C GLY A 184 -31.25 31.47 -35.31
N LYS A 185 -30.02 31.17 -34.92
CA LYS A 185 -28.81 31.49 -35.69
C LYS A 185 -28.44 30.38 -36.66
N SER A 186 -27.83 30.69 -37.79
CA SER A 186 -27.57 29.74 -38.87
C SER A 186 -26.59 28.59 -38.50
N PHE A 187 -25.76 28.79 -37.49
CA PHE A 187 -24.77 27.77 -36.97
C PHE A 187 -25.26 27.00 -35.77
N GLU A 188 -26.49 27.26 -35.30
CA GLU A 188 -27.06 26.73 -34.05
C GLU A 188 -26.96 25.23 -33.96
N LYS A 189 -27.50 24.51 -34.98
CA LYS A 189 -27.63 23.06 -34.92
C LYS A 189 -26.30 22.34 -34.89
N ASP A 190 -25.32 22.79 -35.65
CA ASP A 190 -24.00 22.17 -35.70
C ASP A 190 -23.21 22.42 -34.39
N LEU A 191 -23.24 23.67 -33.90
CA LEU A 191 -22.55 24.02 -32.66
C LEU A 191 -23.10 23.30 -31.46
N VAL A 192 -24.41 23.29 -31.26
CA VAL A 192 -25.06 22.65 -30.11
C VAL A 192 -24.91 21.14 -30.17
N SER A 193 -25.03 20.50 -31.34
CA SER A 193 -24.78 19.09 -31.49
C SER A 193 -23.36 18.72 -31.08
N ARG A 194 -22.36 19.43 -31.60
CA ARG A 194 -20.96 19.20 -31.27
C ARG A 194 -20.65 19.39 -29.77
N LEU A 195 -21.28 20.39 -29.12
CA LEU A 195 -21.13 20.60 -27.68
C LEU A 195 -21.80 19.51 -26.84
N ARG A 196 -22.94 18.95 -27.29
CA ARG A 196 -23.59 17.81 -26.62
C ARG A 196 -22.81 16.53 -26.76
N ASP A 197 -22.19 16.33 -27.92
CA ASP A 197 -21.37 15.13 -28.20
C ASP A 197 -19.98 15.19 -27.53
N TYR A 198 -19.57 16.39 -27.05
CA TYR A 198 -18.31 16.57 -26.35
C TYR A 198 -18.40 16.15 -24.89
N ASP A 199 -17.69 15.09 -24.52
CA ASP A 199 -17.54 14.67 -23.12
C ASP A 199 -16.32 15.36 -22.51
N CYS A 200 -16.54 16.35 -21.65
CA CYS A 200 -15.47 17.06 -20.96
C CYS A 200 -14.89 16.25 -19.77
N THR A 201 -15.46 15.10 -19.45
CA THR A 201 -15.05 14.31 -18.28
C THR A 201 -13.59 13.89 -18.39
N ASP A 202 -13.19 13.38 -19.56
CA ASP A 202 -11.81 12.94 -19.80
C ASP A 202 -10.79 14.08 -19.66
N ASP A 203 -11.11 15.28 -20.18
CA ASP A 203 -10.24 16.45 -20.05
C ASP A 203 -10.07 16.89 -18.59
N ILE A 204 -11.14 16.84 -17.80
CA ILE A 204 -11.12 17.22 -16.39
C ILE A 204 -10.35 16.16 -15.58
N CYS A 205 -10.66 14.89 -15.79
CA CYS A 205 -9.96 13.79 -15.13
C CYS A 205 -8.46 13.82 -15.47
N GLY A 206 -8.11 14.01 -16.74
CA GLY A 206 -6.71 14.11 -17.17
C GLY A 206 -5.97 15.30 -16.52
N ARG A 207 -6.63 16.44 -16.30
CA ARG A 207 -6.04 17.58 -15.58
C ARG A 207 -5.87 17.32 -14.09
N VAL A 208 -6.85 16.67 -13.45
CA VAL A 208 -6.77 16.26 -12.05
C VAL A 208 -5.64 15.25 -11.89
N ASP A 209 -5.58 14.22 -12.73
CA ASP A 209 -4.55 13.18 -12.68
C ASP A 209 -3.15 13.76 -12.94
N SER A 210 -3.00 14.71 -13.88
CA SER A 210 -1.73 15.40 -14.13
C SER A 210 -1.28 16.26 -12.95
N ALA A 211 -2.19 16.96 -12.29
CA ALA A 211 -1.86 17.77 -11.12
C ALA A 211 -1.45 16.90 -9.93
N THR A 212 -2.14 15.78 -9.70
CA THR A 212 -1.82 14.84 -8.61
C THR A 212 -0.53 14.07 -8.89
N GLY A 213 -0.28 13.66 -10.15
CA GLY A 213 0.97 13.05 -10.56
C GLY A 213 2.18 13.93 -10.23
N LYS A 214 2.10 15.21 -10.55
CA LYS A 214 3.18 16.16 -10.21
C LYS A 214 3.43 16.25 -8.70
N THR A 215 2.38 16.25 -7.87
CA THR A 215 2.53 16.27 -6.41
C THR A 215 3.22 14.99 -5.91
N TYR A 216 2.88 13.85 -6.50
CA TYR A 216 3.54 12.57 -6.17
C TYR A 216 5.03 12.59 -6.56
N ASP A 217 5.37 13.09 -7.75
CA ASP A 217 6.75 13.20 -8.23
C ASP A 217 7.59 14.13 -7.33
N ASP A 218 7.05 15.29 -6.96
CA ASP A 218 7.73 16.24 -6.06
C ASP A 218 7.96 15.60 -4.66
N MET A 219 7.01 14.84 -4.14
CA MET A 219 7.13 14.14 -2.87
C MET A 219 8.17 13.02 -2.94
N THR A 220 8.13 12.17 -3.95
CA THR A 220 9.09 11.07 -4.11
C THR A 220 10.51 11.58 -4.33
N LEU A 221 10.68 12.70 -5.05
CA LEU A 221 11.97 13.37 -5.17
C LEU A 221 12.49 13.83 -3.80
N GLY A 222 11.65 14.43 -2.97
CA GLY A 222 12.00 14.81 -1.60
C GLY A 222 12.43 13.60 -0.77
N ILE A 223 11.61 12.54 -0.73
CA ILE A 223 11.89 11.31 0.03
C ILE A 223 13.16 10.60 -0.46
N SER A 224 13.49 10.69 -1.74
CA SER A 224 14.70 10.07 -2.29
C SER A 224 16.01 10.58 -1.67
N THR A 225 15.96 11.72 -0.99
CA THR A 225 17.10 12.33 -0.30
C THR A 225 17.14 12.02 1.20
N PHE A 226 16.13 11.34 1.73
CA PHE A 226 16.01 11.05 3.15
C PHE A 226 17.10 10.11 3.65
N SER A 227 17.55 10.36 4.88
CA SER A 227 18.30 9.39 5.67
C SER A 227 17.39 8.30 6.19
N VAL A 228 17.95 7.25 6.77
CA VAL A 228 17.15 6.18 7.41
C VAL A 228 16.31 6.76 8.56
N GLU A 229 16.85 7.70 9.34
CA GLU A 229 16.14 8.36 10.44
C GLU A 229 14.94 9.18 9.94
N ASP A 230 15.10 9.86 8.79
CA ASP A 230 14.01 10.61 8.17
C ASP A 230 12.90 9.65 7.67
N LEU A 231 13.28 8.52 7.07
CA LEU A 231 12.33 7.49 6.67
C LEU A 231 11.53 6.96 7.88
N VAL A 232 12.22 6.63 8.98
CA VAL A 232 11.59 6.17 10.24
C VAL A 232 10.60 7.20 10.76
N SER A 233 11.02 8.46 10.85
CA SER A 233 10.16 9.54 11.33
C SER A 233 8.93 9.72 10.46
N THR A 234 9.09 9.56 9.15
CA THR A 234 8.00 9.70 8.19
C THR A 234 7.00 8.56 8.31
N VAL A 235 7.44 7.30 8.32
CA VAL A 235 6.51 6.16 8.44
C VAL A 235 5.76 6.18 9.77
N GLU A 236 6.42 6.56 10.86
CA GLU A 236 5.78 6.73 12.16
C GLU A 236 4.68 7.80 12.09
N ALA A 237 5.00 8.97 11.54
CA ALA A 237 4.06 10.08 11.43
C ALA A 237 2.84 9.72 10.57
N VAL A 238 3.04 9.00 9.46
CA VAL A 238 1.96 8.57 8.56
C VAL A 238 1.01 7.61 9.26
N VAL A 239 1.54 6.58 9.92
CA VAL A 239 0.72 5.58 10.62
C VAL A 239 0.01 6.21 11.82
N ASP A 240 0.67 7.06 12.59
CA ASP A 240 0.04 7.78 13.70
C ASP A 240 -1.07 8.74 13.24
N ALA A 241 -0.84 9.44 12.12
CA ALA A 241 -1.86 10.30 11.53
C ALA A 241 -3.07 9.48 11.08
N ASN A 242 -2.84 8.37 10.36
CA ASN A 242 -3.90 7.49 9.89
C ASN A 242 -4.75 6.95 11.05
N ALA A 243 -4.11 6.44 12.11
CA ALA A 243 -4.78 5.94 13.30
C ALA A 243 -5.64 7.03 13.99
N ARG A 244 -5.12 8.26 14.06
CA ARG A 244 -5.86 9.40 14.67
C ARG A 244 -7.05 9.83 13.83
N PHE A 245 -6.89 9.93 12.51
CA PHE A 245 -7.97 10.29 11.60
C PHE A 245 -9.06 9.21 11.57
N SER A 246 -8.69 7.94 11.48
CA SER A 246 -9.65 6.82 11.55
C SER A 246 -10.44 6.84 12.86
N HIS A 247 -9.78 7.11 13.99
CA HIS A 247 -10.44 7.24 15.27
C HIS A 247 -11.40 8.43 15.32
N LEU A 248 -10.98 9.59 14.82
CA LEU A 248 -11.80 10.81 14.78
C LEU A 248 -13.06 10.60 13.94
N MET A 249 -12.92 9.96 12.79
CA MET A 249 -14.02 9.75 11.84
C MET A 249 -14.98 8.64 12.26
N SER A 250 -14.48 7.61 12.95
CA SER A 250 -15.33 6.51 13.45
C SER A 250 -16.15 6.90 14.69
N GLY A 251 -15.80 8.00 15.36
CA GLY A 251 -16.43 8.41 16.61
C GLY A 251 -16.26 7.38 17.75
N ALA A 252 -15.37 6.43 17.62
CA ALA A 252 -15.16 5.38 18.61
C ALA A 252 -14.63 5.95 19.93
N PRO A 253 -15.18 5.56 21.08
CA PRO A 253 -14.66 6.00 22.37
C PRO A 253 -13.29 5.37 22.63
N GLY A 254 -12.35 6.17 23.12
CA GLY A 254 -11.01 5.71 23.49
C GLY A 254 -9.92 6.62 22.94
N ARG A 255 -8.68 6.31 23.28
CA ARG A 255 -7.52 7.00 22.68
C ARG A 255 -7.15 6.29 21.38
N PRO A 256 -6.82 7.03 20.31
CA PRO A 256 -6.26 6.42 19.11
C PRO A 256 -4.99 5.63 19.51
N GLY A 257 -4.86 4.41 18.97
CA GLY A 257 -3.62 3.66 19.08
C GLY A 257 -2.50 4.48 18.42
N GLY A 258 -1.36 4.59 19.06
CA GLY A 258 -0.15 5.11 18.39
C GLY A 258 0.56 3.97 17.67
N THR A 259 1.51 4.30 16.82
CA THR A 259 2.41 3.34 16.17
C THR A 259 3.02 2.39 17.17
N LYS A 260 2.86 1.09 16.94
CA LYS A 260 3.27 0.05 17.89
C LYS A 260 4.48 -0.74 17.43
N GLU A 261 4.66 -0.88 16.12
CA GLU A 261 5.81 -1.53 15.53
C GLU A 261 6.48 -0.60 14.52
N ILE A 262 7.79 -0.46 14.60
CA ILE A 262 8.62 0.19 13.59
C ILE A 262 9.85 -0.68 13.37
N ALA A 263 10.09 -1.06 12.12
CA ALA A 263 11.27 -1.79 11.71
C ALA A 263 12.00 -1.06 10.59
N VAL A 264 13.30 -1.24 10.57
CA VAL A 264 14.22 -0.76 9.52
C VAL A 264 14.96 -1.94 8.94
N ILE A 265 15.10 -1.97 7.62
CA ILE A 265 15.84 -3.02 6.92
C ILE A 265 16.94 -2.36 6.09
N THR A 266 18.19 -2.71 6.38
CA THR A 266 19.36 -2.26 5.63
C THR A 266 20.25 -3.45 5.30
N ILE A 267 21.08 -3.35 4.27
CA ILE A 267 22.01 -4.41 3.91
C ILE A 267 22.97 -4.76 5.06
N PRO A 268 23.67 -3.79 5.69
CA PRO A 268 24.69 -4.13 6.69
C PRO A 268 24.12 -4.63 8.02
N GLU A 269 22.92 -4.19 8.40
CA GLU A 269 22.37 -4.48 9.73
C GLU A 269 21.21 -5.50 9.69
N GLY A 270 20.73 -5.84 8.50
CA GLY A 270 19.53 -6.63 8.34
C GLY A 270 18.31 -5.89 8.89
N ILE A 271 17.47 -6.56 9.66
CA ILE A 271 16.27 -5.99 10.25
C ILE A 271 16.54 -5.51 11.67
N SER A 272 16.34 -4.23 11.92
CA SER A 272 16.46 -3.58 13.22
C SER A 272 15.10 -3.06 13.68
N TRP A 273 14.73 -3.36 14.92
CA TRP A 273 13.48 -2.89 15.52
C TRP A 273 13.72 -1.59 16.28
N ILE A 274 13.07 -0.51 15.89
CA ILE A 274 13.09 0.79 16.58
C ILE A 274 12.04 0.81 17.70
N LYS A 275 10.83 0.31 17.39
CA LYS A 275 9.77 0.08 18.37
C LYS A 275 9.21 -1.32 18.14
N HIS A 276 9.10 -2.08 19.21
CA HIS A 276 8.53 -3.42 19.16
C HIS A 276 7.56 -3.63 20.32
N SER A 277 6.66 -4.58 20.19
CA SER A 277 5.65 -4.85 21.22
C SER A 277 6.30 -5.22 22.56
N HIS A 278 5.68 -4.78 23.66
CA HIS A 278 6.23 -4.94 25.02
C HIS A 278 6.44 -6.40 25.49
N GLU A 279 6.00 -7.40 24.76
CA GLU A 279 6.08 -8.82 25.19
C GLU A 279 7.50 -9.43 25.10
N GLU A 280 8.35 -8.95 24.19
CA GLU A 280 9.74 -9.48 24.06
C GLU A 280 10.74 -8.87 25.05
N ARG A 281 10.41 -7.83 25.79
CA ARG A 281 11.28 -7.23 26.82
C ARG A 281 11.33 -8.04 28.14
N ARG A 282 10.65 -9.18 28.22
CA ARG A 282 10.59 -10.02 29.44
C ARG A 282 11.34 -11.35 29.33
N LYS A 283 12.23 -11.51 28.37
CA LYS A 283 13.13 -12.67 28.31
C LYS A 283 14.56 -12.29 28.60
#